data_7a696b5c117e28c871bc839410ee7a5f
#
_entry.id   7a696b5c117e28c871bc839410ee7a5f
#
_cell.length_a   1.000
_cell.length_b   1.000
_cell.length_c   1.000
_cell.angle_alpha   90.00
_cell.angle_beta   90.00
_cell.angle_gamma   90.00
#
_symmetry.space_group_name_H-M   'P 1'
#
loop_
_entity.id
_entity.type
_entity.pdbx_description
1 polymer ?
#
loop_
_entity_poly.entity_id
_entity_poly.type
_entity_poly.pdbx_seq_one_letter_code
_entity_poly.pdbx_strand_id
1 'polypeptide(L)'
;MKNTDSGRTVYGGGGISPDVKIPNPKTNRFQDTLLEKYAFFNFAKHYVIDHQVSKSFEVDDQAMQVFRKFLDEQKITFTEADLAENLDWIKSNIKAELFINEFGQQAGMRVHAENDPEVQKALDLLPQAKQLADNAKKTIAQRNGARLTAQQQSEGATSSR
;
A
#
# COMPACT_ATOMS: atom_id res chain seq x y z
N MET A 1 30.91 -3.07 -2.84
CA MET A 1 30.05 -4.05 -3.49
C MET A 1 30.21 -5.37 -2.78
N LYS A 2 29.20 -5.96 -2.20
CA LYS A 2 29.24 -7.27 -1.55
C LYS A 2 28.08 -8.11 -2.08
N ASN A 3 28.25 -9.43 -2.09
CA ASN A 3 27.17 -10.34 -2.47
C ASN A 3 26.60 -10.99 -1.22
N THR A 4 25.26 -11.15 -1.21
CA THR A 4 24.57 -11.96 -0.20
C THR A 4 24.89 -13.44 -0.39
N ASP A 5 24.58 -14.26 0.61
CA ASP A 5 24.71 -15.72 0.52
C ASP A 5 23.93 -16.34 -0.63
N SER A 6 22.88 -15.68 -1.10
CA SER A 6 22.08 -16.06 -2.28
C SER A 6 22.63 -15.51 -3.60
N GLY A 7 23.83 -14.85 -3.59
CA GLY A 7 24.49 -14.32 -4.79
C GLY A 7 23.97 -12.97 -5.29
N ARG A 8 23.03 -12.29 -4.57
CA ARG A 8 22.59 -10.94 -4.92
C ARG A 8 23.64 -9.90 -4.57
N THR A 9 23.91 -9.00 -5.47
CA THR A 9 24.78 -7.85 -5.22
C THR A 9 24.10 -6.86 -4.26
N VAL A 10 24.82 -6.49 -3.21
CA VAL A 10 24.39 -5.45 -2.26
C VAL A 10 25.42 -4.34 -2.18
N TYR A 11 24.94 -3.12 -2.02
CA TYR A 11 25.76 -1.93 -1.88
C TYR A 11 25.79 -1.54 -0.40
N GLY A 12 26.96 -1.26 0.14
CA GLY A 12 27.10 -0.76 1.52
C GLY A 12 27.04 0.75 1.56
N GLY A 13 26.48 1.32 2.65
CA GLY A 13 26.66 2.73 3.00
C GLY A 13 25.43 3.64 2.91
N GLY A 14 24.23 3.13 2.63
CA GLY A 14 23.08 4.02 2.44
C GLY A 14 21.69 3.43 2.72
N GLY A 15 21.59 2.41 3.55
CA GLY A 15 20.29 1.76 3.79
C GLY A 15 19.91 0.76 2.70
N ILE A 16 18.67 0.32 2.69
CA ILE A 16 18.11 -0.64 1.73
C ILE A 16 17.44 0.12 0.59
N SER A 17 17.97 -0.03 -0.63
CA SER A 17 17.27 0.48 -1.83
C SER A 17 16.25 -0.55 -2.31
N PRO A 18 14.99 -0.14 -2.55
CA PRO A 18 13.98 -1.03 -3.09
C PRO A 18 14.29 -1.42 -4.54
N ASP A 19 13.98 -2.67 -4.90
CA ASP A 19 14.14 -3.16 -6.29
C ASP A 19 13.11 -2.50 -7.24
N VAL A 20 11.93 -2.15 -6.72
CA VAL A 20 10.87 -1.46 -7.46
C VAL A 20 10.56 -0.15 -6.74
N LYS A 21 10.66 0.95 -7.48
CA LYS A 21 10.32 2.29 -6.99
C LYS A 21 8.98 2.71 -7.57
N ILE A 22 8.09 3.15 -6.71
CA ILE A 22 6.80 3.71 -7.10
C ILE A 22 6.86 5.21 -6.81
N PRO A 23 6.56 6.07 -7.79
CA PRO A 23 6.52 7.51 -7.56
C PRO A 23 5.40 7.83 -6.57
N ASN A 24 5.70 8.63 -5.56
CA ASN A 24 4.67 9.17 -4.68
C ASN A 24 3.70 10.04 -5.51
N PRO A 25 2.40 9.75 -5.50
CA PRO A 25 1.44 10.62 -6.16
C PRO A 25 1.46 12.00 -5.50
N LYS A 26 1.59 13.04 -6.32
CA LYS A 26 1.49 14.42 -5.84
C LYS A 26 0.03 14.82 -5.81
N THR A 27 -0.39 15.41 -4.71
CA THR A 27 -1.69 16.05 -4.62
C THR A 27 -1.73 17.32 -5.49
N ASN A 28 -2.90 17.64 -6.02
CA ASN A 28 -3.16 18.92 -6.66
C ASN A 28 -3.73 19.92 -5.63
N ARG A 29 -3.83 21.18 -6.04
CA ARG A 29 -4.30 22.27 -5.17
C ARG A 29 -5.69 22.00 -4.56
N PHE A 30 -6.60 21.41 -5.32
CA PHE A 30 -7.95 21.11 -4.83
C PHE A 30 -7.91 19.99 -3.78
N GLN A 31 -7.15 18.93 -4.03
CA GLN A 31 -6.93 17.86 -3.05
C GLN A 31 -6.32 18.40 -1.75
N ASP A 32 -5.30 19.27 -1.85
CA ASP A 32 -4.70 19.92 -0.69
C ASP A 32 -5.73 20.73 0.09
N THR A 33 -6.59 21.49 -0.58
CA THR A 33 -7.67 22.24 0.07
C THR A 33 -8.64 21.34 0.83
N LEU A 34 -9.05 20.21 0.24
CA LEU A 34 -9.95 19.25 0.89
C LEU A 34 -9.31 18.63 2.14
N LEU A 35 -8.02 18.31 2.07
CA LEU A 35 -7.27 17.74 3.19
C LEU A 35 -7.06 18.76 4.31
N GLU A 36 -6.62 19.97 4.00
CA GLU A 36 -6.39 21.05 4.98
C GLU A 36 -7.67 21.43 5.74
N LYS A 37 -8.83 21.35 5.07
CA LYS A 37 -10.12 21.64 5.68
C LYS A 37 -10.78 20.42 6.34
N TYR A 38 -10.10 19.26 6.37
CA TYR A 38 -10.67 18.01 6.89
C TYR A 38 -12.04 17.68 6.27
N ALA A 39 -12.20 17.97 4.96
CA ALA A 39 -13.48 17.93 4.29
C ALA A 39 -14.14 16.56 4.38
N PHE A 40 -13.39 15.48 4.18
CA PHE A 40 -13.92 14.12 4.21
C PHE A 40 -14.37 13.69 5.62
N PHE A 41 -13.58 13.97 6.64
CA PHE A 41 -13.92 13.70 8.04
C PHE A 41 -15.20 14.44 8.45
N ASN A 42 -15.28 15.75 8.16
CA ASN A 42 -16.45 16.56 8.49
C ASN A 42 -17.68 16.12 7.69
N PHE A 43 -17.49 15.77 6.42
CA PHE A 43 -18.55 15.21 5.58
C PHE A 43 -19.08 13.89 6.13
N ALA A 44 -18.21 12.96 6.48
CA ALA A 44 -18.63 11.66 7.02
C ALA A 44 -19.51 11.83 8.27
N LYS A 45 -19.12 12.71 9.19
CA LYS A 45 -19.92 13.01 10.39
C LYS A 45 -21.29 13.61 10.05
N HIS A 46 -21.36 14.45 9.01
CA HIS A 46 -22.60 15.04 8.54
C HIS A 46 -23.48 14.02 7.83
N TYR A 47 -22.89 13.20 6.98
CA TYR A 47 -23.62 12.24 6.14
C TYR A 47 -24.34 11.16 6.96
N VAL A 48 -23.72 10.61 8.00
CA VAL A 48 -24.29 9.53 8.80
C VAL A 48 -25.47 9.96 9.67
N ILE A 49 -25.76 11.26 9.81
CA ILE A 49 -26.93 11.76 10.55
C ILE A 49 -28.21 11.30 9.85
N ASP A 50 -28.26 11.42 8.52
CA ASP A 50 -29.46 11.19 7.72
C ASP A 50 -29.36 9.96 6.80
N HIS A 51 -28.19 9.31 6.72
CA HIS A 51 -27.92 8.21 5.81
C HIS A 51 -27.29 7.02 6.53
N GLN A 52 -27.77 5.82 6.22
CA GLN A 52 -27.16 4.58 6.72
C GLN A 52 -26.03 4.13 5.81
N VAL A 53 -24.90 3.74 6.40
CA VAL A 53 -23.75 3.19 5.69
C VAL A 53 -23.64 1.70 6.00
N SER A 54 -23.78 0.86 4.98
CA SER A 54 -23.59 -0.58 5.10
C SER A 54 -22.15 -0.99 4.72
N LYS A 55 -21.74 -2.22 5.04
CA LYS A 55 -20.42 -2.75 4.61
C LYS A 55 -20.26 -2.89 3.10
N SER A 56 -21.36 -2.88 2.36
CA SER A 56 -21.38 -2.88 0.88
C SER A 56 -21.64 -1.49 0.29
N PHE A 57 -21.53 -0.43 1.11
CA PHE A 57 -21.74 0.94 0.64
C PHE A 57 -20.70 1.33 -0.39
N GLU A 58 -21.18 1.92 -1.49
CA GLU A 58 -20.37 2.57 -2.50
C GLU A 58 -20.81 4.03 -2.65
N VAL A 59 -19.86 4.90 -2.91
CA VAL A 59 -20.14 6.32 -3.13
C VAL A 59 -20.72 6.50 -4.53
N ASP A 60 -22.03 6.56 -4.61
CA ASP A 60 -22.79 6.79 -5.84
C ASP A 60 -22.96 8.28 -6.18
N ASP A 61 -23.67 8.57 -7.24
CA ASP A 61 -23.93 9.94 -7.68
C ASP A 61 -24.79 10.73 -6.66
N GLN A 62 -25.65 10.05 -5.91
CA GLN A 62 -26.45 10.69 -4.86
C GLN A 62 -25.55 11.13 -3.71
N ALA A 63 -24.66 10.29 -3.23
CA ALA A 63 -23.66 10.64 -2.21
C ALA A 63 -22.75 11.79 -2.68
N MET A 64 -22.36 11.78 -3.96
CA MET A 64 -21.59 12.88 -4.56
C MET A 64 -22.37 14.20 -4.62
N GLN A 65 -23.67 14.18 -4.88
CA GLN A 65 -24.49 15.39 -4.82
C GLN A 65 -24.58 15.94 -3.39
N VAL A 66 -24.72 15.07 -2.38
CA VAL A 66 -24.68 15.48 -0.98
C VAL A 66 -23.32 16.09 -0.63
N PHE A 67 -22.21 15.49 -1.12
CA PHE A 67 -20.88 16.03 -0.91
C PHE A 67 -20.68 17.41 -1.54
N ARG A 68 -21.15 17.63 -2.77
CA ARG A 68 -21.14 18.95 -3.43
C ARG A 68 -21.82 20.01 -2.59
N LYS A 69 -23.05 19.72 -2.16
CA LYS A 69 -23.85 20.62 -1.31
C LYS A 69 -23.11 20.93 -0.01
N PHE A 70 -22.51 19.91 0.61
CA PHE A 70 -21.68 20.09 1.79
C PHE A 70 -20.49 21.02 1.54
N LEU A 71 -19.77 20.88 0.41
CA LEU A 71 -18.67 21.78 0.06
C LEU A 71 -19.12 23.24 -0.05
N ASP A 72 -20.27 23.48 -0.68
CA ASP A 72 -20.87 24.83 -0.79
C ASP A 72 -21.21 25.41 0.59
N GLU A 73 -21.82 24.61 1.47
CA GLU A 73 -22.15 25.00 2.84
C GLU A 73 -20.90 25.34 3.67
N GLN A 74 -19.82 24.59 3.46
CA GLN A 74 -18.52 24.83 4.10
C GLN A 74 -17.70 25.93 3.42
N LYS A 75 -18.24 26.57 2.36
CA LYS A 75 -17.57 27.61 1.57
C LYS A 75 -16.22 27.13 1.01
N ILE A 76 -16.16 25.88 0.59
CA ILE A 76 -15.02 25.32 -0.11
C ILE A 76 -15.27 25.51 -1.61
N THR A 77 -14.49 26.38 -2.23
CA THR A 77 -14.64 26.70 -3.64
C THR A 77 -14.09 25.55 -4.50
N PHE A 78 -14.86 25.17 -5.51
CA PHE A 78 -14.49 24.14 -6.49
C PHE A 78 -15.10 24.46 -7.85
N THR A 79 -14.57 23.83 -8.89
CA THR A 79 -15.15 23.82 -10.24
C THR A 79 -15.62 22.41 -10.58
N GLU A 80 -16.43 22.28 -11.63
CA GLU A 80 -16.83 20.96 -12.15
C GLU A 80 -15.63 20.14 -12.62
N ALA A 81 -14.60 20.81 -13.17
CA ALA A 81 -13.36 20.17 -13.56
C ALA A 81 -12.61 19.61 -12.34
N ASP A 82 -12.52 20.35 -11.24
CA ASP A 82 -11.89 19.87 -10.01
C ASP A 82 -12.54 18.59 -9.49
N LEU A 83 -13.88 18.51 -9.52
CA LEU A 83 -14.59 17.32 -9.10
C LEU A 83 -14.41 16.15 -10.07
N ALA A 84 -14.47 16.41 -11.38
CA ALA A 84 -14.35 15.37 -12.39
C ALA A 84 -12.94 14.76 -12.42
N GLU A 85 -11.90 15.59 -12.37
CA GLU A 85 -10.50 15.16 -12.38
C GLU A 85 -10.11 14.36 -11.12
N ASN A 86 -10.80 14.60 -10.00
CA ASN A 86 -10.50 13.97 -8.72
C ASN A 86 -11.57 12.96 -8.27
N LEU A 87 -12.49 12.56 -9.15
CA LEU A 87 -13.68 11.81 -8.78
C LEU A 87 -13.37 10.53 -8.00
N ASP A 88 -12.50 9.68 -8.53
CA ASP A 88 -12.15 8.39 -7.90
C ASP A 88 -11.44 8.59 -6.56
N TRP A 89 -10.54 9.57 -6.50
CA TRP A 89 -9.84 9.92 -5.28
C TRP A 89 -10.81 10.45 -4.20
N ILE A 90 -11.76 11.32 -4.59
CA ILE A 90 -12.79 11.84 -3.68
C ILE A 90 -13.67 10.70 -3.18
N LYS A 91 -14.18 9.84 -4.07
CA LYS A 91 -15.02 8.69 -3.69
C LYS A 91 -14.30 7.76 -2.71
N SER A 92 -13.01 7.49 -2.96
CA SER A 92 -12.19 6.66 -2.07
C SER A 92 -12.05 7.27 -0.68
N ASN A 93 -11.76 8.58 -0.58
CA ASN A 93 -11.63 9.26 0.70
C ASN A 93 -12.96 9.36 1.46
N ILE A 94 -14.06 9.67 0.77
CA ILE A 94 -15.40 9.65 1.37
C ILE A 94 -15.71 8.27 1.94
N LYS A 95 -15.53 7.21 1.15
CA LYS A 95 -15.80 5.84 1.59
C LYS A 95 -14.95 5.47 2.81
N ALA A 96 -13.66 5.81 2.77
CA ALA A 96 -12.76 5.52 3.88
C ALA A 96 -13.20 6.20 5.18
N GLU A 97 -13.54 7.49 5.14
CA GLU A 97 -13.99 8.22 6.33
C GLU A 97 -15.36 7.75 6.85
N LEU A 98 -16.29 7.41 5.94
CA LEU A 98 -17.56 6.79 6.33
C LEU A 98 -17.33 5.43 7.01
N PHE A 99 -16.42 4.62 6.50
CA PHE A 99 -16.08 3.32 7.08
C PHE A 99 -15.33 3.46 8.41
N ILE A 100 -14.49 4.48 8.58
CA ILE A 100 -13.88 4.80 9.88
C ILE A 100 -14.96 5.13 10.90
N ASN A 101 -15.92 5.95 10.51
CA ASN A 101 -16.99 6.42 11.39
C ASN A 101 -17.90 5.26 11.84
N GLU A 102 -18.34 4.41 10.91
CA GLU A 102 -19.32 3.36 11.18
C GLU A 102 -18.71 2.04 11.67
N PHE A 103 -17.55 1.67 11.16
CA PHE A 103 -16.95 0.35 11.39
C PHE A 103 -15.58 0.40 12.06
N GLY A 104 -15.09 1.60 12.37
CA GLY A 104 -13.81 1.82 13.02
C GLY A 104 -12.62 1.94 12.07
N GLN A 105 -11.49 2.37 12.63
CA GLN A 105 -10.29 2.74 11.89
C GLN A 105 -9.78 1.66 10.93
N GLN A 106 -9.82 0.38 11.33
CA GLN A 106 -9.35 -0.72 10.50
C GLN A 106 -10.14 -0.85 9.19
N ALA A 107 -11.45 -0.57 9.22
CA ALA A 107 -12.29 -0.64 8.03
C ALA A 107 -11.91 0.44 7.00
N GLY A 108 -11.69 1.67 7.45
CA GLY A 108 -11.25 2.75 6.57
C GLY A 108 -9.83 2.54 6.03
N MET A 109 -8.89 2.06 6.87
CA MET A 109 -7.53 1.71 6.43
C MET A 109 -7.55 0.64 5.33
N ARG A 110 -8.48 -0.32 5.39
CA ARG A 110 -8.66 -1.30 4.33
C ARG A 110 -9.10 -0.67 3.01
N VAL A 111 -10.04 0.27 3.05
CA VAL A 111 -10.47 1.02 1.85
C VAL A 111 -9.30 1.78 1.23
N HIS A 112 -8.46 2.43 2.04
CA HIS A 112 -7.25 3.09 1.54
C HIS A 112 -6.28 2.10 0.91
N ALA A 113 -6.01 0.96 1.57
CA ALA A 113 -5.10 -0.06 1.04
C ALA A 113 -5.57 -0.67 -0.28
N GLU A 114 -6.88 -0.84 -0.48
CA GLU A 114 -7.46 -1.35 -1.73
C GLU A 114 -7.22 -0.41 -2.92
N ASN A 115 -7.05 0.89 -2.68
CA ASN A 115 -6.82 1.92 -3.70
C ASN A 115 -5.36 2.44 -3.72
N ASP A 116 -4.49 1.90 -2.89
CA ASP A 116 -3.09 2.31 -2.80
C ASP A 116 -2.26 1.68 -3.93
N PRO A 117 -1.65 2.47 -4.82
CA PRO A 117 -0.84 1.95 -5.92
C PRO A 117 0.40 1.18 -5.44
N GLU A 118 0.95 1.49 -4.27
CA GLU A 118 2.06 0.73 -3.70
C GLU A 118 1.62 -0.66 -3.26
N VAL A 119 0.45 -0.77 -2.61
CA VAL A 119 -0.15 -2.04 -2.21
C VAL A 119 -0.51 -2.87 -3.43
N GLN A 120 -1.15 -2.29 -4.44
CA GLN A 120 -1.49 -2.99 -5.69
C GLN A 120 -0.24 -3.51 -6.38
N LYS A 121 0.79 -2.68 -6.50
CA LYS A 121 2.07 -3.11 -7.08
C LYS A 121 2.76 -4.20 -6.27
N ALA A 122 2.69 -4.13 -4.95
CA ALA A 122 3.24 -5.18 -4.08
C ALA A 122 2.52 -6.52 -4.30
N LEU A 123 1.20 -6.51 -4.46
CA LEU A 123 0.41 -7.71 -4.77
C LEU A 123 0.81 -8.32 -6.10
N ASP A 124 1.01 -7.51 -7.15
CA ASP A 124 1.49 -7.97 -8.46
C ASP A 124 2.86 -8.64 -8.40
N LEU A 125 3.70 -8.21 -7.47
CA LEU A 125 5.07 -8.71 -7.31
C LEU A 125 5.18 -9.94 -6.40
N LEU A 126 4.13 -10.34 -5.70
CA LEU A 126 4.14 -11.51 -4.81
C LEU A 126 4.64 -12.81 -5.48
N PRO A 127 4.25 -13.14 -6.73
CA PRO A 127 4.77 -14.34 -7.40
C PRO A 127 6.28 -14.30 -7.60
N GLN A 128 6.83 -13.12 -7.96
CA GLN A 128 8.26 -12.92 -8.14
C GLN A 128 9.03 -13.00 -6.82
N ALA A 129 8.48 -12.40 -5.76
CA ALA A 129 9.04 -12.46 -4.42
C ALA A 129 9.10 -13.91 -3.91
N LYS A 130 8.04 -14.69 -4.13
CA LYS A 130 8.01 -16.12 -3.81
C LYS A 130 9.10 -16.89 -4.56
N GLN A 131 9.24 -16.65 -5.86
CA GLN A 131 10.29 -17.31 -6.67
C GLN A 131 11.70 -16.97 -6.16
N LEU A 132 11.96 -15.71 -5.79
CA LEU A 132 13.23 -15.31 -5.20
C LEU A 132 13.50 -16.02 -3.87
N ALA A 133 12.50 -16.11 -3.02
CA ALA A 133 12.59 -16.81 -1.73
C ALA A 133 12.87 -18.32 -1.92
N ASP A 134 12.21 -18.97 -2.86
CA ASP A 134 12.40 -20.40 -3.15
C ASP A 134 13.79 -20.66 -3.75
N ASN A 135 14.29 -19.79 -4.61
CA ASN A 135 15.64 -19.87 -5.16
C ASN A 135 16.70 -19.66 -4.07
N ALA A 136 16.50 -18.70 -3.17
CA ALA A 136 17.38 -18.48 -2.04
C ALA A 136 17.47 -19.72 -1.12
N LYS A 137 16.32 -20.34 -0.80
CA LYS A 137 16.28 -21.58 -0.01
C LYS A 137 17.06 -22.73 -0.68
N LYS A 138 16.91 -22.92 -2.00
CA LYS A 138 17.65 -23.93 -2.76
C LYS A 138 19.15 -23.69 -2.71
N THR A 139 19.59 -22.45 -2.91
CA THR A 139 21.02 -22.07 -2.88
C THR A 139 21.62 -22.31 -1.49
N ILE A 140 20.89 -21.96 -0.42
CA ILE A 140 21.34 -22.20 0.97
C ILE A 140 21.43 -23.70 1.25
N ALA A 141 20.44 -24.49 0.83
CA ALA A 141 20.46 -25.95 1.02
C ALA A 141 21.64 -26.60 0.29
N GLN A 142 21.94 -26.20 -0.95
CA GLN A 142 23.09 -26.69 -1.72
C GLN A 142 24.42 -26.36 -1.05
N ARG A 143 24.59 -25.14 -0.55
CA ARG A 143 25.80 -24.71 0.18
C ARG A 143 26.00 -25.50 1.47
N ASN A 144 24.90 -25.70 2.24
CA ASN A 144 24.98 -26.47 3.48
C ASN A 144 25.33 -27.95 3.19
N GLY A 145 24.75 -28.53 2.15
CA GLY A 145 25.11 -29.90 1.71
C GLY A 145 26.58 -30.01 1.29
N ALA A 146 27.06 -29.09 0.48
CA ALA A 146 28.47 -29.06 0.05
C ALA A 146 29.43 -28.88 1.24
N ARG A 147 29.07 -28.06 2.23
CA ARG A 147 29.87 -27.85 3.44
C ARG A 147 29.98 -29.10 4.31
N LEU A 148 28.88 -29.84 4.48
CA LEU A 148 28.84 -31.09 5.21
C LEU A 148 29.70 -32.18 4.53
N THR A 149 29.59 -32.26 3.20
CA THR A 149 30.42 -33.22 2.41
C THR A 149 31.90 -32.90 2.51
N ALA A 150 32.30 -31.63 2.46
CA ALA A 150 33.68 -31.20 2.61
C ALA A 150 34.23 -31.50 4.03
N GLN A 151 33.43 -31.33 5.08
CA GLN A 151 33.82 -31.68 6.44
C GLN A 151 34.04 -33.20 6.61
N GLN A 152 33.15 -34.03 6.11
CA GLN A 152 33.27 -35.50 6.16
C GLN A 152 34.53 -36.02 5.42
N GLN A 153 34.88 -35.40 4.29
CA GLN A 153 36.09 -35.72 3.55
C GLN A 153 37.38 -35.33 4.29
N SER A 154 37.34 -34.19 5.03
CA SER A 154 38.49 -33.78 5.83
C SER A 154 38.72 -34.65 7.06
N GLU A 155 37.66 -35.12 7.71
CA GLU A 155 37.74 -36.03 8.87
C GLU A 155 38.17 -37.46 8.48
N GLY A 156 37.74 -37.96 7.32
CA GLY A 156 38.17 -39.26 6.79
C GLY A 156 39.61 -39.30 6.38
N ALA A 157 40.19 -38.19 5.94
CA ALA A 157 41.61 -38.09 5.57
C ALA A 157 42.57 -38.03 6.77
N THR A 158 42.11 -37.57 7.93
CA THR A 158 42.89 -37.51 9.19
C THR A 158 42.91 -38.83 9.97
N SER A 159 41.91 -39.72 9.72
CA SER A 159 41.82 -41.03 10.41
C SER A 159 42.61 -42.15 9.74
N SER A 160 43.29 -41.89 8.61
CA SER A 160 44.07 -42.90 7.85
C SER A 160 45.60 -42.72 7.94
N ARG A 161 46.09 -42.04 8.98
CA ARG A 161 47.52 -41.91 9.26
C ARG A 161 47.93 -42.59 10.56
#